data_fdaa09ff95e5beb731b4ba12c5266ce9
#
_entry.id   fdaa09ff95e5beb731b4ba12c5266ce9
#
_cell.length_a   1.000
_cell.length_b   1.000
_cell.length_c   1.000
_cell.angle_alpha   90.00
_cell.angle_beta   90.00
_cell.angle_gamma   90.00
#
_symmetry.space_group_name_H-M   'P 1'
#
loop_
_entity.id
_entity.type
_entity.pdbx_description
1 polymer ?
#
loop_
_entity_poly.entity_id
_entity_poly.type
_entity_poly.pdbx_seq_one_letter_code
_entity_poly.pdbx_strand_id
1 'polypeptide(L)'
;MRRRHVEHRKNEGLIINSLVDIALSLVIGFMVSMPIFFENGIFVSAPGVAQAGGAVPMGSDIKVNIFLTNDGRVLLNELAVTEDSLRVLLPRLLDRSVGRRVVISNEETVLYDDVVRVMDMAKQVGANDVAWLRTRKAP
;
A
#
# COMPACT_ATOMS: atom_id res chain seq x y z
N MET A 1 -42.27 28.72 -48.11
CA MET A 1 -42.05 28.65 -46.68
C MET A 1 -41.72 27.22 -46.23
N ARG A 2 -40.59 26.63 -46.64
CA ARG A 2 -40.22 25.28 -46.22
C ARG A 2 -38.72 25.07 -46.24
N ARG A 3 -37.92 25.90 -45.58
CA ARG A 3 -36.46 25.69 -45.51
C ARG A 3 -35.82 26.02 -44.14
N ARG A 4 -36.57 26.05 -43.05
CA ARG A 4 -35.99 26.38 -41.73
C ARG A 4 -35.89 25.22 -40.77
N HIS A 5 -36.21 23.98 -41.13
CA HIS A 5 -36.27 22.87 -40.18
C HIS A 5 -35.13 21.86 -40.29
N VAL A 6 -34.18 22.07 -41.20
CA VAL A 6 -33.13 21.07 -41.46
C VAL A 6 -31.80 21.44 -40.74
N GLU A 7 -31.61 22.69 -40.38
CA GLU A 7 -30.31 23.09 -39.76
C GLU A 7 -30.17 22.77 -38.26
N HIS A 8 -31.28 22.65 -37.54
CA HIS A 8 -31.22 22.38 -36.11
C HIS A 8 -30.76 20.93 -35.79
N ARG A 9 -31.09 19.96 -36.64
CA ARG A 9 -30.72 18.56 -36.42
C ARG A 9 -29.23 18.29 -36.66
N LYS A 10 -28.55 19.01 -37.51
CA LYS A 10 -27.11 18.85 -37.78
C LYS A 10 -26.26 19.36 -36.62
N ASN A 11 -26.68 20.42 -35.95
CA ASN A 11 -25.95 20.99 -34.83
C ASN A 11 -26.04 20.13 -33.57
N GLU A 12 -27.19 19.50 -33.34
CA GLU A 12 -27.37 18.59 -32.18
C GLU A 12 -26.48 17.36 -32.29
N GLY A 13 -26.35 16.77 -33.48
CA GLY A 13 -25.46 15.62 -33.68
C GLY A 13 -23.96 15.94 -33.49
N LEU A 14 -23.54 17.15 -33.88
CA LEU A 14 -22.17 17.61 -33.69
C LEU A 14 -21.86 17.89 -32.22
N ILE A 15 -22.78 18.46 -31.46
CA ILE A 15 -22.65 18.76 -30.04
C ILE A 15 -22.59 17.45 -29.24
N ILE A 16 -23.41 16.46 -29.54
CA ILE A 16 -23.43 15.16 -28.90
C ILE A 16 -22.11 14.42 -29.16
N ASN A 17 -21.59 14.46 -30.37
CA ASN A 17 -20.33 13.83 -30.73
C ASN A 17 -19.15 14.44 -29.96
N SER A 18 -19.11 15.77 -29.83
CA SER A 18 -18.11 16.47 -29.04
C SER A 18 -18.22 16.17 -27.55
N LEU A 19 -19.43 16.05 -27.02
CA LEU A 19 -19.66 15.70 -25.62
C LEU A 19 -19.17 14.28 -25.30
N VAL A 20 -19.47 13.33 -26.19
CA VAL A 20 -19.01 11.95 -26.05
C VAL A 20 -17.49 11.87 -26.12
N ASP A 21 -16.84 12.65 -26.96
CA ASP A 21 -15.37 12.69 -27.08
C ASP A 21 -14.72 13.18 -25.79
N ILE A 22 -15.25 14.26 -25.18
CA ILE A 22 -14.77 14.76 -23.88
C ILE A 22 -14.99 13.70 -22.79
N ALA A 23 -16.15 13.05 -22.75
CA ALA A 23 -16.45 12.01 -21.78
C ALA A 23 -15.52 10.82 -21.93
N LEU A 24 -15.26 10.39 -23.16
CA LEU A 24 -14.35 9.30 -23.48
C LEU A 24 -12.90 9.64 -23.05
N SER A 25 -12.44 10.84 -23.35
CA SER A 25 -11.11 11.31 -22.97
C SER A 25 -10.94 11.36 -21.44
N LEU A 26 -11.97 11.77 -20.72
CA LEU A 26 -11.97 11.74 -19.25
C LEU A 26 -11.86 10.31 -18.70
N VAL A 27 -12.65 9.38 -19.26
CA VAL A 27 -12.63 7.98 -18.84
C VAL A 27 -11.24 7.37 -19.07
N ILE A 28 -10.65 7.60 -20.22
CA ILE A 28 -9.28 7.13 -20.54
C ILE A 28 -8.27 7.78 -19.58
N GLY A 29 -8.39 9.08 -19.34
CA GLY A 29 -7.54 9.79 -18.39
C GLY A 29 -7.61 9.20 -16.98
N PHE A 30 -8.80 8.88 -16.49
CA PHE A 30 -8.98 8.22 -15.20
C PHE A 30 -8.38 6.80 -15.20
N MET A 31 -8.61 6.03 -16.27
CA MET A 31 -8.11 4.67 -16.37
C MET A 31 -6.58 4.60 -16.34
N VAL A 32 -5.91 5.55 -17.00
CA VAL A 32 -4.45 5.64 -16.99
C VAL A 32 -3.91 6.18 -15.65
N SER A 33 -4.65 7.09 -15.00
CA SER A 33 -4.24 7.68 -13.72
C SER A 33 -4.41 6.72 -12.54
N MET A 34 -5.37 5.81 -12.60
CA MET A 34 -5.69 4.91 -11.49
C MET A 34 -4.50 4.08 -11.00
N PRO A 35 -3.71 3.40 -11.85
CA PRO A 35 -2.58 2.61 -11.38
C PRO A 35 -1.53 3.43 -10.63
N ILE A 36 -1.35 4.70 -10.98
CA ILE A 36 -0.37 5.58 -10.32
C ILE A 36 -0.73 5.83 -8.84
N PHE A 37 -2.03 5.91 -8.53
CA PHE A 37 -2.49 6.09 -7.14
C PHE A 37 -2.35 4.81 -6.31
N PHE A 38 -2.43 3.64 -6.93
CA PHE A 38 -2.26 2.37 -6.23
C PHE A 38 -0.79 1.98 -6.04
N GLU A 39 0.09 2.32 -6.95
CA GLU A 39 1.52 2.03 -6.84
C GLU A 39 2.21 2.87 -5.75
N ASN A 40 1.75 4.08 -5.53
CA ASN A 40 2.31 4.96 -4.49
C ASN A 40 1.77 4.68 -3.08
N GLY A 41 1.04 3.58 -2.88
CA GLY A 41 0.64 2.96 -1.60
C GLY A 41 0.75 3.79 -0.33
N ILE A 42 0.46 5.08 -0.37
CA ILE A 42 0.32 5.90 0.82
C ILE A 42 -1.06 5.61 1.41
N PHE A 43 -1.20 4.45 2.00
CA PHE A 43 -2.24 4.29 3.00
C PHE A 43 -1.80 5.11 4.21
N VAL A 44 -2.09 6.39 4.17
CA VAL A 44 -2.09 7.21 5.38
C VAL A 44 -3.25 6.68 6.21
N SER A 45 -2.98 5.71 7.04
CA SER A 45 -3.88 5.40 8.14
C SER A 45 -3.87 6.63 9.03
N ALA A 46 -4.85 7.51 8.84
CA ALA A 46 -5.06 8.61 9.76
C ALA A 46 -5.32 8.00 11.15
N PRO A 47 -4.51 8.31 12.16
CA PRO A 47 -4.80 7.85 13.51
C PRO A 47 -6.08 8.54 13.96
N GLY A 48 -7.13 7.78 14.22
CA GLY A 48 -8.27 8.29 14.96
C GLY A 48 -9.66 8.26 14.32
N VAL A 49 -9.90 7.50 13.27
CA VAL A 49 -11.28 7.23 12.87
C VAL A 49 -11.62 5.78 13.21
N ALA A 50 -12.00 5.56 14.46
CA ALA A 50 -12.76 4.39 14.81
C ALA A 50 -14.11 4.48 14.09
N GLN A 51 -14.20 3.95 12.90
CA GLN A 51 -15.44 3.80 12.18
C GLN A 51 -16.28 2.75 12.90
N ALA A 52 -17.22 3.23 13.70
CA ALA A 52 -18.35 2.43 14.09
C ALA A 52 -19.16 2.08 12.82
N GLY A 53 -19.20 0.79 12.46
CA GLY A 53 -20.15 0.26 11.49
C GLY A 53 -19.72 0.26 10.03
N GLY A 54 -18.60 -0.29 9.71
CA GLY A 54 -18.24 -0.71 8.36
C GLY A 54 -17.87 -2.19 8.39
N ALA A 55 -18.38 -2.97 7.46
CA ALA A 55 -17.99 -4.36 7.28
C ALA A 55 -16.47 -4.47 7.36
N VAL A 56 -16.00 -5.19 8.35
CA VAL A 56 -14.60 -5.58 8.46
C VAL A 56 -14.26 -6.30 7.15
N PRO A 57 -13.37 -5.81 6.31
CA PRO A 57 -12.93 -6.62 5.20
C PRO A 57 -12.35 -7.87 5.81
N MET A 58 -12.97 -9.00 5.55
CA MET A 58 -12.45 -10.31 5.91
C MET A 58 -11.14 -10.50 5.18
N GLY A 59 -10.06 -10.31 5.89
CA GLY A 59 -8.71 -10.29 5.38
C GLY A 59 -7.98 -9.02 5.76
N SER A 60 -7.99 -8.68 7.06
CA SER A 60 -6.99 -7.75 7.57
C SER A 60 -5.64 -8.43 7.37
N ASP A 61 -4.97 -8.02 6.31
CA ASP A 61 -3.60 -8.43 6.03
C ASP A 61 -2.77 -8.00 7.23
N ILE A 62 -2.43 -8.95 8.08
CA ILE A 62 -1.63 -8.69 9.28
C ILE A 62 -0.26 -8.28 8.78
N LYS A 63 0.02 -7.01 8.85
CA LYS A 63 1.34 -6.48 8.52
C LYS A 63 2.31 -6.83 9.63
N VAL A 64 3.33 -7.58 9.31
CA VAL A 64 4.42 -7.90 10.23
C VAL A 64 5.46 -6.80 10.13
N ASN A 65 5.60 -6.02 11.19
CA ASN A 65 6.55 -4.91 11.27
C ASN A 65 7.68 -5.30 12.22
N ILE A 66 8.92 -5.28 11.73
CA ILE A 66 10.13 -5.53 12.54
C ILE A 66 10.91 -4.22 12.59
N PHE A 67 11.15 -3.73 13.79
CA PHE A 67 11.95 -2.53 14.02
C PHE A 67 13.23 -2.87 14.76
N LEU A 68 14.36 -2.45 14.22
CA LEU A 68 15.69 -2.65 14.81
C LEU A 68 16.14 -1.36 15.50
N THR A 69 16.41 -1.45 16.78
CA THR A 69 16.89 -0.34 17.59
C THR A 69 18.42 -0.35 17.65
N ASN A 70 19.01 0.82 17.85
CA ASN A 70 20.45 0.98 18.01
C ASN A 70 21.06 0.15 19.16
N ASP A 71 20.27 -0.12 20.20
CA ASP A 71 20.67 -0.94 21.35
C ASP A 71 20.72 -2.47 21.04
N GLY A 72 20.53 -2.87 19.78
CA GLY A 72 20.47 -4.28 19.38
C GLY A 72 19.16 -4.98 19.75
N ARG A 73 18.13 -4.23 20.13
CA ARG A 73 16.80 -4.77 20.41
C ARG A 73 15.99 -4.90 19.13
N VAL A 74 15.23 -5.97 19.03
CA VAL A 74 14.29 -6.20 17.94
C VAL A 74 12.88 -6.03 18.47
N LEU A 75 12.12 -5.16 17.84
CA LEU A 75 10.70 -4.99 18.14
C LEU A 75 9.87 -5.61 17.02
N LEU A 76 8.96 -6.49 17.40
CA LEU A 76 7.99 -7.10 16.50
C LEU A 76 6.62 -6.48 16.79
N ASN A 77 6.08 -5.74 15.83
CA ASN A 77 4.82 -4.99 16.02
C ASN A 77 4.81 -4.16 17.32
N GLU A 78 5.89 -3.42 17.58
CA GLU A 78 6.11 -2.57 18.76
C GLU A 78 6.40 -3.32 20.08
N LEU A 79 6.39 -4.64 20.08
CA LEU A 79 6.76 -5.45 21.24
C LEU A 79 8.22 -5.88 21.15
N ALA A 80 8.99 -5.60 22.18
CA ALA A 80 10.37 -6.05 22.28
C ALA A 80 10.42 -7.58 22.36
N VAL A 81 11.14 -8.21 21.43
CA VAL A 81 11.31 -9.65 21.35
C VAL A 81 12.78 -10.00 21.24
N THR A 82 13.13 -11.17 21.75
CA THR A 82 14.47 -11.72 21.54
C THR A 82 14.53 -12.37 20.15
N GLU A 83 15.74 -12.55 19.64
CA GLU A 83 15.97 -13.17 18.32
C GLU A 83 15.38 -14.60 18.26
N ASP A 84 15.50 -15.36 19.36
CA ASP A 84 14.91 -16.70 19.45
C ASP A 84 13.38 -16.66 19.44
N SER A 85 12.79 -15.70 20.15
CA SER A 85 11.34 -15.50 20.14
C SER A 85 10.84 -15.07 18.76
N LEU A 86 11.62 -14.27 18.05
CA LEU A 86 11.30 -13.85 16.69
C LEU A 86 11.20 -15.06 15.73
N ARG A 87 12.15 -16.02 15.85
CA ARG A 87 12.15 -17.24 15.03
C ARG A 87 10.88 -18.10 15.24
N VAL A 88 10.32 -18.07 16.44
CA VAL A 88 9.11 -18.84 16.78
C VAL A 88 7.83 -18.10 16.43
N LEU A 89 7.81 -16.79 16.66
CA LEU A 89 6.61 -15.97 16.46
C LEU A 89 6.38 -15.58 15.00
N LEU A 90 7.46 -15.34 14.26
CA LEU A 90 7.40 -14.87 12.88
C LEU A 90 6.63 -15.83 11.95
N PRO A 91 6.89 -17.17 11.96
CA PRO A 91 6.12 -18.09 11.13
C PRO A 91 4.63 -18.10 11.49
N ARG A 92 4.29 -18.02 12.77
CA ARG A 92 2.90 -18.00 13.22
C ARG A 92 2.15 -16.75 12.77
N LEU A 93 2.82 -15.61 12.73
CA LEU A 93 2.26 -14.36 12.22
C LEU A 93 2.13 -14.38 10.70
N LEU A 94 3.10 -14.92 10.01
CA LEU A 94 3.08 -15.06 8.55
C LEU A 94 1.99 -16.02 8.07
N ASP A 95 1.70 -17.08 8.82
CA ASP A 95 0.61 -18.01 8.50
C ASP A 95 -0.77 -17.37 8.59
N ARG A 96 -0.90 -16.33 9.40
CA ARG A 96 -2.13 -15.51 9.52
C ARG A 96 -2.18 -14.35 8.55
N SER A 97 -1.06 -14.03 7.89
CA SER A 97 -0.97 -12.96 6.90
C SER A 97 -1.22 -13.52 5.50
N VAL A 98 -2.16 -12.94 4.79
CA VAL A 98 -2.51 -13.37 3.42
C VAL A 98 -1.35 -13.13 2.45
N GLY A 99 -0.69 -12.00 2.57
CA GLY A 99 0.42 -11.61 1.69
C GLY A 99 1.80 -12.09 2.13
N ARG A 100 1.94 -12.63 3.35
CA ARG A 100 3.23 -13.00 3.95
C ARG A 100 4.32 -11.94 3.76
N ARG A 101 3.90 -10.68 3.94
CA ARG A 101 4.77 -9.51 3.78
C ARG A 101 5.35 -9.08 5.12
N VAL A 102 6.67 -8.88 5.14
CA VAL A 102 7.40 -8.36 6.30
C VAL A 102 7.98 -6.99 5.95
N VAL A 103 7.76 -6.03 6.82
CA VAL A 103 8.37 -4.70 6.71
C VAL A 103 9.44 -4.59 7.79
N ILE A 104 10.67 -4.33 7.39
CA ILE A 104 11.80 -4.14 8.29
C ILE A 104 12.17 -2.67 8.27
N SER A 105 12.18 -2.05 9.43
CA SER A 105 12.65 -0.69 9.63
C SER A 105 13.74 -0.66 10.70
N ASN A 106 14.65 0.29 10.60
CA ASN A 106 15.78 0.41 11.52
C ASN A 106 16.06 1.87 11.84
N GLU A 107 16.66 2.09 13.02
CA GLU A 107 17.26 3.37 13.35
C GLU A 107 18.49 3.64 12.47
N GLU A 108 18.86 4.92 12.33
CA GLU A 108 19.91 5.38 11.41
C GLU A 108 21.29 4.78 11.71
N THR A 109 21.57 4.47 12.96
CA THR A 109 22.87 3.98 13.45
C THR A 109 23.00 2.45 13.51
N VAL A 110 21.95 1.72 13.14
CA VAL A 110 21.99 0.25 13.11
C VAL A 110 22.90 -0.23 11.99
N LEU A 111 23.75 -1.21 12.29
CA LEU A 111 24.64 -1.82 11.31
C LEU A 111 23.83 -2.51 10.21
N TYR A 112 24.26 -2.32 8.98
CA TYR A 112 23.63 -2.96 7.82
C TYR A 112 23.62 -4.49 7.92
N ASP A 113 24.65 -5.06 8.53
CA ASP A 113 24.77 -6.50 8.74
C ASP A 113 23.64 -7.08 9.60
N ASP A 114 23.21 -6.35 10.62
CA ASP A 114 22.09 -6.76 11.48
C ASP A 114 20.76 -6.72 10.71
N VAL A 115 20.57 -5.73 9.85
CA VAL A 115 19.40 -5.65 8.98
C VAL A 115 19.34 -6.81 8.01
N VAL A 116 20.45 -7.14 7.38
CA VAL A 116 20.56 -8.28 6.45
C VAL A 116 20.29 -9.59 7.15
N ARG A 117 20.80 -9.77 8.37
CA ARG A 117 20.56 -10.97 9.17
C ARG A 117 19.07 -11.18 9.45
N VAL A 118 18.36 -10.14 9.86
CA VAL A 118 16.91 -10.21 10.12
C VAL A 118 16.13 -10.42 8.82
N MET A 119 16.56 -9.80 7.73
CA MET A 119 15.97 -9.97 6.42
C MET A 119 16.09 -11.41 5.91
N ASP A 120 17.26 -12.00 6.11
CA ASP A 120 17.54 -13.38 5.73
C ASP A 120 16.72 -14.37 6.57
N MET A 121 16.62 -14.11 7.87
CA MET A 121 15.75 -14.86 8.78
C MET A 121 14.28 -14.80 8.35
N ALA A 122 13.78 -13.64 7.99
CA ALA A 122 12.40 -13.48 7.52
C ALA A 122 12.14 -14.29 6.24
N LYS A 123 13.06 -14.31 5.31
CA LYS A 123 12.97 -15.12 4.09
C LYS A 123 13.03 -16.63 4.38
N GLN A 124 13.90 -17.07 5.27
CA GLN A 124 14.02 -18.47 5.65
C GLN A 124 12.74 -19.01 6.29
N VAL A 125 12.03 -18.17 7.02
CA VAL A 125 10.76 -18.51 7.70
C VAL A 125 9.57 -18.52 6.75
N GLY A 126 9.73 -18.05 5.52
CA GLY A 126 8.70 -18.12 4.48
C GLY A 126 8.00 -16.80 4.18
N ALA A 127 8.65 -15.66 4.43
CA ALA A 127 8.17 -14.39 3.95
C ALA A 127 8.26 -14.34 2.42
N ASN A 128 7.14 -14.01 1.76
CA ASN A 128 7.10 -13.86 0.31
C ASN A 128 7.73 -12.55 -0.13
N ASP A 129 7.50 -11.50 0.65
CA ASP A 129 7.95 -10.15 0.33
C ASP A 129 8.54 -9.50 1.59
N VAL A 130 9.74 -8.98 1.45
CA VAL A 130 10.45 -8.28 2.53
C VAL A 130 10.79 -6.88 2.06
N ALA A 131 10.11 -5.90 2.62
CA ALA A 131 10.37 -4.50 2.36
C ALA A 131 11.27 -3.91 3.45
N TRP A 132 12.29 -3.18 3.05
CA TRP A 132 13.15 -2.46 3.97
C TRP A 132 12.88 -0.96 3.89
N LEU A 133 12.50 -0.38 5.03
CA LEU A 133 12.26 1.05 5.18
C LEU A 133 13.35 1.65 6.08
N ARG A 134 14.23 2.43 5.48
CA ARG A 134 15.19 3.22 6.25
C ARG A 134 14.50 4.45 6.82
N THR A 135 14.39 4.51 8.13
CA THR A 135 13.84 5.70 8.79
C THR A 135 14.89 6.81 8.72
N ARG A 136 14.68 7.73 7.81
CA ARG A 136 15.48 8.96 7.74
C ARG A 136 14.90 9.90 8.79
N LYS A 137 15.67 10.19 9.82
CA LYS A 137 15.33 11.26 10.76
C LYS A 137 15.23 12.56 9.97
N ALA A 138 14.03 13.15 9.95
CA ALA A 138 13.86 14.46 9.34
C ALA A 138 14.80 15.46 10.03
N PRO A 139 15.42 16.35 9.27
CA PRO A 139 16.33 17.36 9.85
C PRO A 139 15.62 18.30 10.80
#